data_3019b78d8c1a1a67e5f534bb83962985
#
_entry.id   3019b78d8c1a1a67e5f534bb83962985
#
_cell.length_a   1.000
_cell.length_b   1.000
_cell.length_c   1.000
_cell.angle_alpha   90.00
_cell.angle_beta   90.00
_cell.angle_gamma   90.00
#
_symmetry.space_group_name_H-M   'P 1'
#
loop_
_entity.id
_entity.type
_entity.pdbx_description
1 polymer ?
#
loop_
_entity_poly.entity_id
_entity_poly.type
_entity_poly.pdbx_seq_one_letter_code
_entity_poly.pdbx_strand_id
1 'polypeptide(L)'
;MKSKSKKLRIFLCDLTYDTILLVSDTIPINIGFIASYINKYLSKDIEISLFKYPQNTIEAIKKNPPDMIALSNYSWNSNLSEFVSSIAKKYNPNVITSQGGTNFPHSLELQKDFVKTKKNTDIFNILEGEKSTLKLVQRILECNLDRKKIFEKPIGGCIFIHPDTKNLPDDKQIFVVGETLTRIKDLDEIPSPYLNGTLDKFFDGKLTPFLETNRGCPFTCSFCHTGNDYYHKLNKFSSERIKDEISYIGKKSGNLGITNLHFADVNFGMYTQDAKVCEWLMESKKIHG
;
A
#
# COMPACT_ATOMS: atom_id res chain seq x y z
N MET A 1 -36.21 1.11 -12.35
CA MET A 1 -35.09 1.66 -11.57
C MET A 1 -34.02 0.57 -11.45
N LYS A 2 -32.87 0.71 -12.10
CA LYS A 2 -31.75 -0.24 -11.90
C LYS A 2 -31.28 -0.09 -10.46
N SER A 3 -31.38 -1.13 -9.66
CA SER A 3 -30.78 -1.19 -8.33
C SER A 3 -29.30 -0.76 -8.45
N LYS A 4 -28.88 0.29 -7.72
CA LYS A 4 -27.48 0.64 -7.62
C LYS A 4 -26.76 -0.61 -7.08
N SER A 5 -25.91 -1.24 -7.89
CA SER A 5 -25.09 -2.35 -7.42
C SER A 5 -24.29 -1.87 -6.19
N LYS A 6 -24.28 -2.66 -5.14
CA LYS A 6 -23.49 -2.36 -3.93
C LYS A 6 -22.02 -2.27 -4.34
N LYS A 7 -21.36 -1.16 -4.01
CA LYS A 7 -19.93 -0.99 -4.25
C LYS A 7 -19.12 -1.98 -3.42
N LEU A 8 -18.03 -2.48 -4.01
CA LEU A 8 -17.04 -3.30 -3.30
C LEU A 8 -16.35 -2.45 -2.23
N ARG A 9 -16.45 -2.87 -0.96
CA ARG A 9 -15.83 -2.17 0.16
C ARG A 9 -14.42 -2.69 0.41
N ILE A 10 -13.45 -1.77 0.30
CA ILE A 10 -12.03 -2.06 0.42
C ILE A 10 -11.44 -1.27 1.58
N PHE A 11 -10.75 -1.96 2.50
CA PHE A 11 -9.92 -1.33 3.51
C PHE A 11 -8.45 -1.46 3.12
N LEU A 12 -7.75 -0.33 3.06
CA LEU A 12 -6.29 -0.28 2.86
C LEU A 12 -5.65 0.18 4.16
N CYS A 13 -4.72 -0.60 4.68
CA CYS A 13 -4.18 -0.41 6.01
C CYS A 13 -2.65 -0.37 5.98
N ASP A 14 -2.07 0.67 6.59
CA ASP A 14 -0.64 0.76 6.91
C ASP A 14 -0.49 0.93 8.42
N LEU A 15 -0.64 -0.19 9.14
CA LEU A 15 -0.81 -0.17 10.58
C LEU A 15 0.48 0.11 11.33
N THR A 16 0.37 0.89 12.40
CA THR A 16 1.45 1.14 13.37
C THR A 16 1.03 0.73 14.77
N TYR A 17 2.00 0.30 15.60
CA TYR A 17 1.76 0.18 17.04
C TYR A 17 1.70 1.56 17.66
N ASP A 18 0.73 1.80 18.53
CA ASP A 18 0.41 3.09 19.15
C ASP A 18 0.21 3.03 20.67
N THR A 19 0.71 1.98 21.31
CA THR A 19 0.50 1.74 22.76
C THR A 19 1.34 2.63 23.66
N ILE A 20 2.62 2.87 23.31
CA ILE A 20 3.55 3.73 24.08
C ILE A 20 4.09 4.81 23.16
N LEU A 21 4.63 4.41 22.00
CA LEU A 21 5.14 5.26 20.95
C LEU A 21 4.58 4.78 19.61
N LEU A 22 4.45 5.68 18.64
CA LEU A 22 4.21 5.26 17.27
C LEU A 22 5.48 4.61 16.73
N VAL A 23 5.41 3.35 16.31
CA VAL A 23 6.55 2.64 15.70
C VAL A 23 6.83 3.18 14.30
N SER A 24 5.77 3.62 13.60
CA SER A 24 5.85 4.34 12.33
C SER A 24 4.90 5.52 12.41
N ASP A 25 5.46 6.71 12.58
CA ASP A 25 4.76 7.98 12.77
C ASP A 25 4.50 8.75 11.47
N THR A 26 4.68 8.11 10.33
CA THR A 26 4.51 8.76 9.03
C THR A 26 3.10 8.61 8.48
N ILE A 27 2.64 9.64 7.75
CA ILE A 27 1.41 9.57 6.93
C ILE A 27 1.57 8.42 5.93
N PRO A 28 0.57 7.53 5.79
CA PRO A 28 0.70 6.30 5.01
C PRO A 28 0.58 6.54 3.50
N ILE A 29 1.62 7.13 2.91
CA ILE A 29 1.66 7.48 1.48
C ILE A 29 1.52 6.27 0.56
N ASN A 30 2.07 5.11 0.97
CA ASN A 30 2.02 3.86 0.23
C ASN A 30 0.58 3.42 -0.08
N ILE A 31 -0.30 3.36 0.92
CA ILE A 31 -1.71 3.02 0.71
C ILE A 31 -2.48 4.18 0.07
N GLY A 32 -2.01 5.42 0.23
CA GLY A 32 -2.51 6.59 -0.48
C GLY A 32 -2.32 6.46 -2.00
N PHE A 33 -1.13 6.08 -2.46
CA PHE A 33 -0.85 5.82 -3.88
C PHE A 33 -1.72 4.69 -4.43
N ILE A 34 -1.82 3.57 -3.72
CA ILE A 34 -2.66 2.44 -4.12
C ILE A 34 -4.12 2.88 -4.25
N ALA A 35 -4.65 3.61 -3.25
CA ALA A 35 -6.03 4.11 -3.26
C ALA A 35 -6.29 5.05 -4.45
N SER A 36 -5.39 6.01 -4.66
CA SER A 36 -5.51 6.99 -5.75
C SER A 36 -5.44 6.31 -7.11
N TYR A 37 -4.52 5.34 -7.27
CA TYR A 37 -4.36 4.58 -8.50
C TYR A 37 -5.59 3.73 -8.82
N ILE A 38 -6.12 3.00 -7.85
CA ILE A 38 -7.32 2.16 -8.07
C ILE A 38 -8.56 3.03 -8.35
N ASN A 39 -8.72 4.13 -7.60
CA ASN A 39 -9.84 5.06 -7.80
C ASN A 39 -9.84 5.68 -9.20
N LYS A 40 -8.69 5.92 -9.80
CA LYS A 40 -8.57 6.41 -11.19
C LYS A 40 -9.32 5.53 -12.18
N TYR A 41 -9.34 4.21 -11.95
CA TYR A 41 -9.93 3.23 -12.87
C TYR A 41 -11.30 2.71 -12.43
N LEU A 42 -11.56 2.60 -11.11
CA LEU A 42 -12.68 1.82 -10.58
C LEU A 42 -13.58 2.60 -9.60
N SER A 43 -13.51 3.93 -9.54
CA SER A 43 -14.23 4.77 -8.56
C SER A 43 -15.76 4.57 -8.53
N LYS A 44 -16.35 4.07 -9.62
CA LYS A 44 -17.79 3.80 -9.70
C LYS A 44 -18.19 2.52 -8.99
N ASP A 45 -17.27 1.54 -8.91
CA ASP A 45 -17.54 0.17 -8.48
C ASP A 45 -17.04 -0.14 -7.07
N ILE A 46 -16.22 0.75 -6.50
CA ILE A 46 -15.53 0.54 -5.22
C ILE A 46 -15.76 1.68 -4.23
N GLU A 47 -15.59 1.35 -2.95
CA GLU A 47 -15.51 2.29 -1.83
C GLU A 47 -14.26 1.96 -1.02
N ILE A 48 -13.31 2.89 -0.94
CA ILE A 48 -12.03 2.69 -0.25
C ILE A 48 -11.99 3.48 1.05
N SER A 49 -11.58 2.80 2.13
CA SER A 49 -11.23 3.43 3.41
C SER A 49 -9.78 3.12 3.77
N LEU A 50 -9.02 4.13 4.19
CA LEU A 50 -7.63 3.99 4.59
C LEU A 50 -7.52 3.95 6.12
N PHE A 51 -6.54 3.23 6.65
CA PHE A 51 -6.32 3.12 8.09
C PHE A 51 -4.83 3.12 8.44
N LYS A 52 -4.50 3.82 9.54
CA LYS A 52 -3.16 3.84 10.16
C LYS A 52 -3.19 3.22 11.56
N TYR A 53 -4.27 3.45 12.31
CA TYR A 53 -4.40 3.04 13.70
C TYR A 53 -5.19 1.73 13.81
N PRO A 54 -4.67 0.72 14.53
CA PRO A 54 -5.30 -0.60 14.66
C PRO A 54 -6.70 -0.53 15.29
N GLN A 55 -6.89 0.31 16.31
CA GLN A 55 -8.18 0.48 16.98
C GLN A 55 -9.27 0.91 16.00
N ASN A 56 -8.99 1.98 15.23
CA ASN A 56 -9.94 2.51 14.26
C ASN A 56 -10.28 1.47 13.18
N THR A 57 -9.27 0.67 12.79
CA THR A 57 -9.45 -0.42 11.82
C THR A 57 -10.38 -1.50 12.36
N ILE A 58 -10.13 -1.95 13.60
CA ILE A 58 -10.93 -3.00 14.26
C ILE A 58 -12.37 -2.53 14.48
N GLU A 59 -12.58 -1.29 14.91
CA GLU A 59 -13.91 -0.72 15.08
C GLU A 59 -14.66 -0.63 13.74
N ALA A 60 -13.98 -0.20 12.68
CA ALA A 60 -14.56 -0.16 11.34
C ALA A 60 -14.93 -1.56 10.82
N ILE A 61 -14.07 -2.56 11.04
CA ILE A 61 -14.36 -3.97 10.71
C ILE A 61 -15.59 -4.46 11.45
N LYS A 62 -15.69 -4.20 12.76
CA LYS A 62 -16.84 -4.63 13.58
C LYS A 62 -18.15 -3.99 13.12
N LYS A 63 -18.11 -2.69 12.80
CA LYS A 63 -19.29 -1.93 12.40
C LYS A 63 -19.77 -2.28 10.98
N ASN A 64 -18.85 -2.44 10.07
CA ASN A 64 -19.14 -2.62 8.65
C ASN A 64 -18.01 -3.39 7.94
N PRO A 65 -17.98 -4.72 8.05
CA PRO A 65 -16.89 -5.54 7.56
C PRO A 65 -16.58 -5.28 6.07
N PRO A 66 -15.29 -5.21 5.69
CA PRO A 66 -14.91 -5.03 4.29
C PRO A 66 -15.13 -6.32 3.47
N ASP A 67 -15.27 -6.16 2.15
CA ASP A 67 -15.22 -7.25 1.19
C ASP A 67 -13.77 -7.65 0.87
N MET A 68 -12.86 -6.67 0.94
CA MET A 68 -11.40 -6.85 0.81
C MET A 68 -10.67 -5.98 1.83
N ILE A 69 -9.64 -6.53 2.44
CA ILE A 69 -8.67 -5.76 3.26
C ILE A 69 -7.26 -6.03 2.75
N ALA A 70 -6.53 -4.97 2.42
CA ALA A 70 -5.13 -5.03 2.05
C ALA A 70 -4.28 -4.29 3.08
N LEU A 71 -3.23 -4.94 3.57
CA LEU A 71 -2.39 -4.43 4.65
C LEU A 71 -0.94 -4.35 4.20
N SER A 72 -0.25 -3.29 4.59
CA SER A 72 1.20 -3.20 4.41
C SER A 72 1.90 -4.27 5.24
N ASN A 73 3.01 -4.78 4.69
CA ASN A 73 3.83 -5.80 5.34
C ASN A 73 5.28 -5.30 5.43
N TYR A 74 5.59 -4.70 6.55
CA TYR A 74 6.93 -4.34 6.97
C TYR A 74 7.35 -5.21 8.15
N SER A 75 8.66 -5.29 8.45
CA SER A 75 9.16 -6.09 9.56
C SER A 75 8.51 -5.73 10.91
N TRP A 76 8.20 -4.45 11.12
CA TRP A 76 7.60 -3.95 12.35
C TRP A 76 6.09 -4.16 12.47
N ASN A 77 5.33 -4.32 11.37
CA ASN A 77 3.88 -4.45 11.43
C ASN A 77 3.33 -5.79 10.91
N SER A 78 4.18 -6.71 10.47
CA SER A 78 3.79 -7.97 9.86
C SER A 78 2.85 -8.82 10.75
N ASN A 79 3.13 -8.90 12.04
CA ASN A 79 2.29 -9.65 12.99
C ASN A 79 0.98 -8.91 13.30
N LEU A 80 1.00 -7.59 13.36
CA LEU A 80 -0.19 -6.76 13.53
C LEU A 80 -1.13 -6.90 12.31
N SER A 81 -0.57 -6.89 11.10
CA SER A 81 -1.32 -7.09 9.87
C SER A 81 -1.98 -8.47 9.82
N GLU A 82 -1.26 -9.52 10.24
CA GLU A 82 -1.82 -10.87 10.33
C GLU A 82 -2.93 -10.97 11.39
N PHE A 83 -2.75 -10.32 12.55
CA PHE A 83 -3.78 -10.24 13.59
C PHE A 83 -5.04 -9.54 13.10
N VAL A 84 -4.93 -8.39 12.45
CA VAL A 84 -6.09 -7.66 11.91
C VAL A 84 -6.76 -8.43 10.79
N SER A 85 -6.00 -9.16 9.95
CA SER A 85 -6.55 -10.10 8.97
C SER A 85 -7.43 -11.18 9.63
N SER A 86 -7.00 -11.73 10.78
CA SER A 86 -7.79 -12.72 11.53
C SER A 86 -9.12 -12.13 12.03
N ILE A 87 -9.09 -10.88 12.51
CA ILE A 87 -10.30 -10.16 12.94
C ILE A 87 -11.23 -9.94 11.75
N ALA A 88 -10.70 -9.49 10.60
CA ALA A 88 -11.52 -9.29 9.41
C ALA A 88 -12.24 -10.58 9.00
N LYS A 89 -11.54 -11.71 9.00
CA LYS A 89 -12.13 -13.03 8.71
C LYS A 89 -13.17 -13.47 9.75
N LYS A 90 -12.99 -13.11 11.01
CA LYS A 90 -13.99 -13.39 12.06
C LYS A 90 -15.31 -12.68 11.81
N TYR A 91 -15.29 -11.42 11.33
CA TYR A 91 -16.49 -10.62 11.08
C TYR A 91 -17.04 -10.78 9.66
N ASN A 92 -16.22 -11.15 8.69
CA ASN A 92 -16.62 -11.53 7.35
C ASN A 92 -15.78 -12.74 6.88
N PRO A 93 -16.27 -13.98 7.03
CA PRO A 93 -15.54 -15.18 6.58
C PRO A 93 -15.18 -15.19 5.09
N ASN A 94 -15.91 -14.41 4.27
CA ASN A 94 -15.68 -14.30 2.83
C ASN A 94 -14.72 -13.16 2.45
N VAL A 95 -14.22 -12.36 3.41
CA VAL A 95 -13.29 -11.27 3.12
C VAL A 95 -12.05 -11.79 2.38
N ILE A 96 -11.62 -11.06 1.38
CA ILE A 96 -10.32 -11.30 0.73
C ILE A 96 -9.26 -10.50 1.50
N THR A 97 -8.29 -11.20 2.10
CA THR A 97 -7.18 -10.58 2.82
C THR A 97 -5.93 -10.58 1.96
N SER A 98 -5.29 -9.42 1.82
CA SER A 98 -4.07 -9.27 1.03
C SER A 98 -2.98 -8.55 1.84
N GLN A 99 -1.73 -8.90 1.61
CA GLN A 99 -0.57 -8.20 2.17
C GLN A 99 0.47 -7.91 1.08
N GLY A 100 1.27 -6.85 1.27
CA GLY A 100 2.39 -6.50 0.39
C GLY A 100 3.30 -5.48 1.06
N GLY A 101 4.53 -5.38 0.61
CA GLY A 101 5.53 -4.46 1.14
C GLY A 101 6.92 -5.09 1.23
N THR A 102 7.88 -4.32 1.71
CA THR A 102 9.31 -4.65 1.63
C THR A 102 9.75 -5.83 2.51
N ASN A 103 8.91 -6.28 3.44
CA ASN A 103 9.19 -7.49 4.22
C ASN A 103 8.92 -8.79 3.42
N PHE A 104 8.30 -8.69 2.24
CA PHE A 104 8.05 -9.85 1.39
C PHE A 104 9.31 -10.19 0.58
N PRO A 105 9.79 -11.44 0.59
CA PRO A 105 11.04 -11.82 -0.07
C PRO A 105 11.01 -11.66 -1.58
N HIS A 106 12.20 -11.53 -2.21
CA HIS A 106 12.32 -11.44 -3.67
C HIS A 106 12.35 -12.82 -4.37
N SER A 107 13.02 -13.81 -3.77
CA SER A 107 13.11 -15.13 -4.39
C SER A 107 11.83 -15.94 -4.21
N LEU A 108 11.42 -16.66 -5.25
CA LEU A 108 10.18 -17.43 -5.25
C LEU A 108 10.17 -18.51 -4.14
N GLU A 109 11.32 -19.11 -3.84
CA GLU A 109 11.44 -20.11 -2.79
C GLU A 109 11.12 -19.49 -1.42
N LEU A 110 11.78 -18.40 -1.07
CA LEU A 110 11.52 -17.66 0.18
C LEU A 110 10.09 -17.08 0.23
N GLN A 111 9.54 -16.67 -0.91
CA GLN A 111 8.14 -16.23 -0.99
C GLN A 111 7.18 -17.34 -0.59
N LYS A 112 7.37 -18.57 -1.11
CA LYS A 112 6.54 -19.71 -0.76
C LYS A 112 6.62 -20.02 0.74
N ASP A 113 7.81 -20.01 1.31
CA ASP A 113 7.99 -20.23 2.74
C ASP A 113 7.34 -19.14 3.58
N PHE A 114 7.48 -17.87 3.17
CA PHE A 114 6.85 -16.75 3.84
C PHE A 114 5.32 -16.88 3.84
N VAL A 115 4.72 -17.19 2.69
CA VAL A 115 3.26 -17.33 2.53
C VAL A 115 2.69 -18.40 3.46
N LYS A 116 3.39 -19.53 3.68
CA LYS A 116 2.99 -20.60 4.61
C LYS A 116 2.85 -20.08 6.05
N THR A 117 3.67 -19.10 6.45
CA THR A 117 3.65 -18.58 7.83
C THR A 117 2.44 -17.70 8.13
N LYS A 118 1.71 -17.22 7.12
CA LYS A 118 0.64 -16.21 7.24
C LYS A 118 -0.74 -16.83 6.99
N LYS A 119 -1.28 -17.48 8.03
CA LYS A 119 -2.53 -18.26 7.93
C LYS A 119 -3.77 -17.45 7.59
N ASN A 120 -3.84 -16.20 8.03
CA ASN A 120 -5.00 -15.33 7.82
C ASN A 120 -4.88 -14.43 6.59
N THR A 121 -3.77 -14.50 5.86
CA THR A 121 -3.58 -13.78 4.60
C THR A 121 -3.87 -14.73 3.44
N ASP A 122 -4.72 -14.28 2.53
CA ASP A 122 -5.08 -15.09 1.35
C ASP A 122 -4.11 -14.87 0.20
N ILE A 123 -3.69 -13.62 -0.05
CA ILE A 123 -2.93 -13.21 -1.23
C ILE A 123 -1.77 -12.29 -0.81
N PHE A 124 -0.63 -12.44 -1.45
CA PHE A 124 0.50 -11.52 -1.31
C PHE A 124 0.75 -10.78 -2.62
N ASN A 125 0.85 -9.45 -2.54
CA ASN A 125 1.29 -8.61 -3.64
C ASN A 125 2.82 -8.66 -3.72
N ILE A 126 3.33 -8.90 -4.91
CA ILE A 126 4.76 -8.96 -5.22
C ILE A 126 5.20 -7.61 -5.74
N LEU A 127 6.26 -7.03 -5.16
CA LEU A 127 6.88 -5.76 -5.60
C LEU A 127 5.93 -4.54 -5.44
N GLU A 128 5.82 -3.65 -6.46
CA GLU A 128 4.98 -2.44 -6.40
C GLU A 128 3.48 -2.78 -6.31
N GLY A 129 2.78 -2.11 -5.38
CA GLY A 129 1.41 -2.46 -4.99
C GLY A 129 0.30 -1.95 -5.90
N GLU A 130 0.52 -0.86 -6.67
CA GLU A 130 -0.54 -0.16 -7.39
C GLU A 130 -1.20 -1.05 -8.45
N LYS A 131 -0.38 -1.60 -9.37
CA LYS A 131 -0.87 -2.45 -10.46
C LYS A 131 -1.39 -3.80 -9.95
N SER A 132 -0.67 -4.43 -9.01
CA SER A 132 -1.05 -5.74 -8.47
C SER A 132 -2.37 -5.66 -7.70
N THR A 133 -2.56 -4.62 -6.88
CA THR A 133 -3.83 -4.42 -6.17
C THR A 133 -4.96 -4.07 -7.13
N LEU A 134 -4.72 -3.27 -8.18
CA LEU A 134 -5.72 -3.03 -9.23
C LEU A 134 -6.16 -4.33 -9.90
N LYS A 135 -5.22 -5.21 -10.29
CA LYS A 135 -5.52 -6.52 -10.88
C LYS A 135 -6.34 -7.41 -9.94
N LEU A 136 -5.99 -7.40 -8.66
CA LEU A 136 -6.74 -8.14 -7.64
C LEU A 136 -8.17 -7.62 -7.51
N VAL A 137 -8.37 -6.30 -7.40
CA VAL A 137 -9.70 -5.69 -7.30
C VAL A 137 -10.54 -5.95 -8.55
N GLN A 138 -9.94 -5.84 -9.75
CA GLN A 138 -10.61 -6.20 -11.00
C GLN A 138 -11.10 -7.65 -10.98
N ARG A 139 -10.24 -8.61 -10.57
CA ARG A 139 -10.61 -10.03 -10.45
C ARG A 139 -11.75 -10.24 -9.46
N ILE A 140 -11.76 -9.56 -8.31
CA ILE A 140 -12.83 -9.66 -7.32
C ILE A 140 -14.16 -9.17 -7.90
N LEU A 141 -14.15 -8.06 -8.62
CA LEU A 141 -15.33 -7.50 -9.30
C LEU A 141 -15.85 -8.42 -10.42
N GLU A 142 -14.96 -8.90 -11.30
CA GLU A 142 -15.30 -9.83 -12.39
C GLU A 142 -15.92 -11.13 -11.88
N CYS A 143 -15.46 -11.61 -10.75
CA CYS A 143 -15.95 -12.82 -10.12
C CYS A 143 -17.15 -12.60 -9.18
N ASN A 144 -17.68 -11.36 -9.03
CA ASN A 144 -18.77 -11.03 -8.12
C ASN A 144 -18.57 -11.58 -6.70
N LEU A 145 -17.36 -11.45 -6.14
CA LEU A 145 -16.97 -11.96 -4.81
C LEU A 145 -17.02 -13.50 -4.66
N ASP A 146 -17.19 -14.24 -5.74
CA ASP A 146 -17.10 -15.71 -5.70
C ASP A 146 -15.65 -16.15 -5.46
N ARG A 147 -15.36 -16.54 -4.20
CA ARG A 147 -13.99 -16.93 -3.81
C ARG A 147 -13.42 -18.06 -4.66
N LYS A 148 -14.19 -19.04 -5.06
CA LYS A 148 -13.71 -20.14 -5.90
C LYS A 148 -13.18 -19.62 -7.23
N LYS A 149 -13.96 -18.74 -7.89
CA LYS A 149 -13.57 -18.14 -9.17
C LYS A 149 -12.38 -17.18 -9.03
N ILE A 150 -12.28 -16.43 -7.92
CA ILE A 150 -11.17 -15.51 -7.66
C ILE A 150 -9.84 -16.28 -7.65
N PHE A 151 -9.79 -17.42 -6.96
CA PHE A 151 -8.58 -18.23 -6.76
C PHE A 151 -8.33 -19.29 -7.84
N GLU A 152 -9.22 -19.44 -8.80
CA GLU A 152 -9.11 -20.44 -9.89
C GLU A 152 -7.91 -20.20 -10.82
N LYS A 153 -7.52 -18.92 -11.01
CA LYS A 153 -6.48 -18.53 -11.97
C LYS A 153 -5.45 -17.59 -11.33
N PRO A 154 -4.21 -17.58 -11.82
CA PRO A 154 -3.21 -16.61 -11.39
C PRO A 154 -3.69 -15.17 -11.51
N ILE A 155 -3.23 -14.31 -10.60
CA ILE A 155 -3.50 -12.87 -10.59
C ILE A 155 -2.15 -12.17 -10.76
N GLY A 156 -2.03 -11.31 -11.77
CA GLY A 156 -0.78 -10.62 -12.07
C GLY A 156 -0.23 -9.85 -10.87
N GLY A 157 1.05 -10.03 -10.58
CA GLY A 157 1.74 -9.43 -9.43
C GLY A 157 1.37 -10.01 -8.07
N CYS A 158 0.72 -11.18 -8.02
CA CYS A 158 0.29 -11.81 -6.78
C CYS A 158 0.78 -13.26 -6.66
N ILE A 159 0.92 -13.73 -5.41
CA ILE A 159 1.15 -15.14 -5.06
C ILE A 159 0.20 -15.55 -3.94
N PHE A 160 -0.30 -16.78 -4.00
CA PHE A 160 -1.14 -17.37 -2.95
C PHE A 160 -1.06 -18.89 -2.96
N ILE A 161 -1.45 -19.52 -1.84
CA ILE A 161 -1.72 -20.95 -1.78
C ILE A 161 -3.17 -21.15 -2.22
N HIS A 162 -3.41 -22.09 -3.15
CA HIS A 162 -4.77 -22.43 -3.57
C HIS A 162 -5.62 -22.81 -2.34
N PRO A 163 -6.78 -22.19 -2.11
CA PRO A 163 -7.55 -22.37 -0.88
C PRO A 163 -7.86 -23.81 -0.52
N ASP A 164 -8.15 -24.66 -1.51
CA ASP A 164 -8.49 -26.08 -1.30
C ASP A 164 -7.28 -26.89 -0.79
N THR A 165 -6.07 -26.37 -0.93
CA THR A 165 -4.82 -27.05 -0.50
C THR A 165 -4.15 -26.38 0.69
N LYS A 166 -4.64 -25.22 1.13
CA LYS A 166 -3.99 -24.41 2.18
C LYS A 166 -3.81 -25.15 3.51
N ASN A 167 -4.73 -26.05 3.83
CA ASN A 167 -4.72 -26.82 5.08
C ASN A 167 -4.09 -28.23 4.91
N LEU A 168 -3.58 -28.55 3.73
CA LEU A 168 -2.86 -29.79 3.48
C LEU A 168 -1.41 -29.70 3.98
N PRO A 169 -0.72 -30.85 4.15
CA PRO A 169 0.73 -30.86 4.38
C PRO A 169 1.48 -30.03 3.34
N ASP A 170 2.61 -29.45 3.72
CA ASP A 170 3.37 -28.49 2.92
C ASP A 170 3.72 -28.99 1.51
N ASP A 171 4.04 -30.29 1.39
CA ASP A 171 4.36 -30.96 0.12
C ASP A 171 3.16 -31.10 -0.83
N LYS A 172 1.94 -30.93 -0.31
CA LYS A 172 0.67 -31.00 -1.08
C LYS A 172 0.04 -29.63 -1.33
N GLN A 173 0.64 -28.57 -0.84
CA GLN A 173 0.13 -27.21 -1.06
C GLN A 173 0.45 -26.75 -2.49
N ILE A 174 -0.57 -26.22 -3.17
CA ILE A 174 -0.45 -25.69 -4.54
C ILE A 174 -0.28 -24.18 -4.46
N PHE A 175 0.90 -23.69 -4.87
CA PHE A 175 1.18 -22.27 -5.00
C PHE A 175 0.76 -21.78 -6.39
N VAL A 176 -0.02 -20.72 -6.41
CA VAL A 176 -0.43 -20.01 -7.63
C VAL A 176 0.33 -18.71 -7.68
N VAL A 177 1.13 -18.52 -8.74
CA VAL A 177 1.99 -17.35 -8.93
C VAL A 177 1.56 -16.64 -10.19
N GLY A 178 1.21 -15.36 -10.07
CA GLY A 178 0.91 -14.50 -11.21
C GLY A 178 2.17 -13.99 -11.92
N GLU A 179 1.99 -13.49 -13.12
CA GLU A 179 3.07 -12.85 -13.88
C GLU A 179 3.67 -11.66 -13.12
N THR A 180 4.97 -11.44 -13.24
CA THR A 180 5.63 -10.25 -12.70
C THR A 180 5.19 -9.03 -13.50
N LEU A 181 4.66 -8.02 -12.80
CA LEU A 181 4.22 -6.79 -13.44
C LEU A 181 5.39 -5.82 -13.66
N THR A 182 5.36 -5.14 -14.79
CA THR A 182 6.32 -4.07 -15.07
C THR A 182 6.08 -2.86 -14.19
N ARG A 183 7.16 -2.21 -13.73
CA ARG A 183 7.09 -0.96 -12.96
C ARG A 183 6.35 0.13 -13.73
N ILE A 184 5.73 1.03 -12.98
CA ILE A 184 5.19 2.29 -13.52
C ILE A 184 6.40 3.19 -13.84
N LYS A 185 6.59 3.50 -15.12
CA LYS A 185 7.75 4.30 -15.59
C LYS A 185 7.51 5.78 -15.37
N ASP A 186 6.35 6.27 -15.75
CA ASP A 186 5.88 7.62 -15.48
C ASP A 186 5.11 7.60 -14.16
N LEU A 187 5.71 8.09 -13.07
CA LEU A 187 5.09 8.05 -11.76
C LEU A 187 3.88 8.99 -11.67
N ASP A 188 3.75 9.96 -12.56
CA ASP A 188 2.57 10.85 -12.61
C ASP A 188 1.31 10.12 -13.10
N GLU A 189 1.45 8.89 -13.65
CA GLU A 189 0.28 8.03 -13.86
C GLU A 189 -0.48 7.72 -12.56
N ILE A 190 0.19 7.77 -11.41
CA ILE A 190 -0.40 7.60 -10.08
C ILE A 190 -0.91 8.96 -9.62
N PRO A 191 -2.23 9.21 -9.47
CA PRO A 191 -2.71 10.49 -8.97
C PRO A 191 -2.19 10.78 -7.57
N SER A 192 -1.85 12.04 -7.30
CA SER A 192 -1.34 12.46 -6.00
C SER A 192 -2.37 12.23 -4.89
N PRO A 193 -2.05 11.43 -3.87
CA PRO A 193 -2.95 11.22 -2.74
C PRO A 193 -3.05 12.43 -1.80
N TYR A 194 -2.12 13.37 -1.88
CA TYR A 194 -2.18 14.65 -1.21
C TYR A 194 -3.12 15.60 -1.96
N LEU A 195 -2.85 15.87 -3.23
CA LEU A 195 -3.59 16.88 -4.02
C LEU A 195 -5.06 16.50 -4.23
N ASN A 196 -5.39 15.20 -4.24
CA ASN A 196 -6.78 14.74 -4.33
C ASN A 196 -7.48 14.58 -2.97
N GLY A 197 -6.81 14.92 -1.86
CA GLY A 197 -7.36 14.88 -0.50
C GLY A 197 -7.47 13.47 0.13
N THR A 198 -7.00 12.43 -0.53
CA THR A 198 -7.08 11.04 -0.01
C THR A 198 -6.42 10.87 1.36
N LEU A 199 -5.34 11.63 1.62
CA LEU A 199 -4.57 11.56 2.87
C LEU A 199 -4.95 12.63 3.90
N ASP A 200 -5.93 13.49 3.65
CA ASP A 200 -6.28 14.62 4.51
C ASP A 200 -6.53 14.25 5.97
N LYS A 201 -7.21 13.15 6.19
CA LYS A 201 -7.54 12.68 7.56
C LYS A 201 -6.34 12.28 8.40
N PHE A 202 -5.18 12.11 7.79
CA PHE A 202 -3.94 11.75 8.49
C PHE A 202 -3.10 12.97 8.90
N PHE A 203 -3.52 14.17 8.53
CA PHE A 203 -3.02 15.40 9.16
C PHE A 203 -3.72 15.60 10.50
N ASP A 204 -3.42 14.72 11.45
CA ASP A 204 -4.06 14.62 12.77
C ASP A 204 -3.21 15.22 13.91
N GLY A 205 -2.08 15.82 13.59
CA GLY A 205 -1.12 16.38 14.54
C GLY A 205 -0.19 15.35 15.20
N LYS A 206 -0.34 14.06 14.87
CA LYS A 206 0.50 12.97 15.39
C LYS A 206 1.43 12.38 14.34
N LEU A 207 0.99 12.38 13.09
CA LEU A 207 1.72 11.80 11.98
C LEU A 207 2.55 12.84 11.26
N THR A 208 3.77 12.48 10.92
CA THR A 208 4.69 13.27 10.12
C THR A 208 4.41 13.06 8.64
N PRO A 209 4.29 14.11 7.81
CA PRO A 209 4.14 13.97 6.38
C PRO A 209 5.30 13.17 5.76
N PHE A 210 4.99 12.39 4.75
CA PHE A 210 5.91 11.49 4.07
C PHE A 210 5.83 11.73 2.57
N LEU A 211 6.89 12.21 1.95
CA LEU A 211 6.95 12.58 0.53
C LEU A 211 7.84 11.58 -0.23
N GLU A 212 7.41 11.20 -1.42
CA GLU A 212 8.21 10.40 -2.36
C GLU A 212 8.42 11.22 -3.64
N THR A 213 9.69 11.44 -4.04
CA THR A 213 10.02 12.18 -5.27
C THR A 213 10.45 11.27 -6.40
N ASN A 214 10.93 10.08 -6.06
CA ASN A 214 11.40 9.10 -7.03
C ASN A 214 11.37 7.68 -6.46
N ARG A 215 11.41 6.68 -7.36
CA ARG A 215 11.49 5.25 -7.05
C ARG A 215 12.62 4.60 -7.79
N GLY A 216 13.45 3.88 -7.08
CA GLY A 216 14.55 3.09 -7.61
C GLY A 216 15.89 3.49 -7.02
N CYS A 217 16.89 2.66 -7.29
CA CYS A 217 18.25 2.85 -6.83
C CYS A 217 19.21 2.30 -7.88
N PRO A 218 20.21 3.06 -8.34
CA PRO A 218 21.17 2.58 -9.34
C PRO A 218 22.22 1.62 -8.76
N PHE A 219 22.22 1.43 -7.43
CA PHE A 219 23.22 0.59 -6.74
C PHE A 219 22.72 -0.84 -6.54
N THR A 220 23.67 -1.77 -6.53
CA THR A 220 23.46 -3.23 -6.39
C THR A 220 23.91 -3.76 -5.05
N CYS A 221 23.68 -3.01 -3.95
CA CYS A 221 24.12 -3.41 -2.62
C CYS A 221 23.48 -4.74 -2.20
N SER A 222 24.29 -5.77 -1.95
CA SER A 222 23.85 -7.14 -1.69
C SER A 222 22.97 -7.31 -0.44
N PHE A 223 23.09 -6.40 0.52
CA PHE A 223 22.32 -6.38 1.77
C PHE A 223 21.02 -5.55 1.67
N CYS A 224 20.82 -4.82 0.58
CA CYS A 224 19.72 -3.86 0.45
C CYS A 224 18.55 -4.44 -0.35
N HIS A 225 17.33 -4.22 0.14
CA HIS A 225 16.11 -4.62 -0.57
C HIS A 225 16.04 -4.02 -1.98
N THR A 226 16.42 -2.75 -2.14
CA THR A 226 16.40 -2.06 -3.43
C THR A 226 17.62 -2.33 -4.30
N GLY A 227 18.59 -3.13 -3.82
CA GLY A 227 19.73 -3.61 -4.62
C GLY A 227 19.35 -4.67 -5.66
N ASN A 228 18.08 -5.08 -5.71
CA ASN A 228 17.57 -6.03 -6.70
C ASN A 228 17.37 -5.36 -8.06
N ASP A 229 17.61 -6.09 -9.15
CA ASP A 229 17.51 -5.61 -10.56
C ASP A 229 16.19 -4.93 -10.89
N TYR A 230 15.11 -5.32 -10.24
CA TYR A 230 13.80 -4.70 -10.40
C TYR A 230 13.82 -3.20 -10.11
N TYR A 231 14.64 -2.76 -9.14
CA TYR A 231 14.70 -1.36 -8.70
C TYR A 231 15.81 -0.52 -9.35
N HIS A 232 16.65 -1.08 -10.24
CA HIS A 232 17.83 -0.38 -10.78
C HIS A 232 17.49 0.86 -11.62
N LYS A 233 16.31 0.90 -12.26
CA LYS A 233 15.89 2.09 -13.01
C LYS A 233 15.20 3.08 -12.09
N LEU A 234 15.70 4.31 -12.09
CA LEU A 234 15.09 5.42 -11.40
C LEU A 234 13.89 5.94 -12.21
N ASN A 235 12.72 5.96 -11.60
CA ASN A 235 11.52 6.61 -12.10
C ASN A 235 11.24 7.82 -11.19
N LYS A 236 10.77 8.95 -11.75
CA LYS A 236 10.58 10.20 -11.02
C LYS A 236 9.16 10.72 -11.18
N PHE A 237 8.68 11.42 -10.16
CA PHE A 237 7.55 12.31 -10.30
C PHE A 237 7.99 13.62 -10.97
N SER A 238 7.05 14.32 -11.63
CA SER A 238 7.34 15.63 -12.22
C SER A 238 7.66 16.68 -11.15
N SER A 239 8.46 17.64 -11.54
CA SER A 239 8.84 18.76 -10.67
C SER A 239 7.62 19.58 -10.23
N GLU A 240 6.66 19.78 -11.14
CA GLU A 240 5.41 20.47 -10.88
C GLU A 240 4.61 19.78 -9.77
N ARG A 241 4.43 18.48 -9.90
CA ARG A 241 3.73 17.68 -8.90
C ARG A 241 4.41 17.73 -7.54
N ILE A 242 5.72 17.54 -7.48
CA ILE A 242 6.46 17.59 -6.22
C ILE A 242 6.31 18.95 -5.54
N LYS A 243 6.44 20.04 -6.31
CA LYS A 243 6.26 21.41 -5.81
C LYS A 243 4.87 21.63 -5.24
N ASP A 244 3.83 21.18 -5.95
CA ASP A 244 2.44 21.29 -5.52
C ASP A 244 2.17 20.48 -4.25
N GLU A 245 2.70 19.26 -4.16
CA GLU A 245 2.60 18.42 -2.96
C GLU A 245 3.31 19.05 -1.76
N ILE A 246 4.51 19.63 -1.93
CA ILE A 246 5.23 20.36 -0.87
C ILE A 246 4.41 21.55 -0.38
N SER A 247 3.85 22.34 -1.29
CA SER A 247 2.98 23.49 -0.93
C SER A 247 1.75 23.02 -0.17
N TYR A 248 1.09 21.95 -0.64
CA TYR A 248 -0.07 21.37 0.03
C TYR A 248 0.25 20.87 1.43
N ILE A 249 1.33 20.09 1.56
CA ILE A 249 1.80 19.56 2.84
C ILE A 249 2.15 20.70 3.79
N GLY A 250 2.89 21.72 3.32
CA GLY A 250 3.25 22.88 4.13
C GLY A 250 2.04 23.61 4.69
N LYS A 251 1.04 23.87 3.85
CA LYS A 251 -0.23 24.50 4.28
C LYS A 251 -0.97 23.70 5.35
N LYS A 252 -1.03 22.35 5.19
CA LYS A 252 -1.71 21.46 6.17
C LYS A 252 -0.90 21.37 7.46
N SER A 253 0.42 21.21 7.36
CA SER A 253 1.34 21.03 8.49
C SER A 253 1.48 22.29 9.34
N GLY A 254 1.60 23.47 8.73
CA GLY A 254 1.71 24.74 9.44
C GLY A 254 0.53 25.01 10.37
N ASN A 255 -0.69 24.66 9.93
CA ASN A 255 -1.89 24.79 10.75
C ASN A 255 -1.89 23.86 12.00
N LEU A 256 -1.07 22.82 11.99
CA LEU A 256 -0.97 21.82 13.06
C LEU A 256 0.33 21.91 13.87
N GLY A 257 1.22 22.85 13.52
CA GLY A 257 2.54 22.99 14.15
C GLY A 257 3.50 21.82 13.83
N ILE A 258 3.27 21.09 12.73
CA ILE A 258 4.14 20.02 12.28
C ILE A 258 5.29 20.63 11.48
N THR A 259 6.52 20.51 11.98
CA THR A 259 7.73 21.12 11.40
C THR A 259 8.63 20.14 10.66
N ASN A 260 8.31 18.86 10.70
CA ASN A 260 9.10 17.78 10.10
C ASN A 260 8.40 17.21 8.87
N LEU A 261 9.22 16.75 7.91
CA LEU A 261 8.79 16.00 6.73
C LEU A 261 9.83 14.89 6.48
N HIS A 262 9.38 13.68 6.24
CA HIS A 262 10.23 12.56 5.86
C HIS A 262 10.17 12.30 4.35
N PHE A 263 11.29 11.82 3.80
CA PHE A 263 11.35 11.34 2.42
C PHE A 263 11.34 9.82 2.37
N ALA A 264 10.56 9.30 1.43
CA ALA A 264 10.53 7.86 1.11
C ALA A 264 11.65 7.45 0.14
N ASP A 265 12.32 8.43 -0.47
CA ASP A 265 13.37 8.21 -1.46
C ASP A 265 14.55 7.45 -0.86
N VAL A 266 15.03 6.45 -1.60
CA VAL A 266 16.14 5.59 -1.14
C VAL A 266 17.46 6.38 -1.02
N ASN A 267 17.66 7.40 -1.89
CA ASN A 267 18.91 8.16 -1.99
C ASN A 267 18.63 9.66 -2.18
N PHE A 268 17.85 10.28 -1.28
CA PHE A 268 17.63 11.73 -1.34
C PHE A 268 18.95 12.50 -1.15
N GLY A 269 19.15 13.55 -1.95
CA GLY A 269 20.39 14.33 -2.00
C GLY A 269 21.36 13.90 -3.08
N MET A 270 21.06 12.87 -3.84
CA MET A 270 21.93 12.33 -4.89
C MET A 270 21.68 12.95 -6.27
N TYR A 271 20.51 13.48 -6.50
CA TYR A 271 20.08 13.96 -7.82
C TYR A 271 19.93 15.47 -7.85
N THR A 272 20.17 16.09 -9.03
CA THR A 272 20.01 17.55 -9.22
C THR A 272 18.61 18.07 -8.88
N GLN A 273 17.59 17.23 -9.03
CA GLN A 273 16.21 17.56 -8.65
C GLN A 273 16.09 17.77 -7.13
N ASP A 274 16.88 17.05 -6.32
CA ASP A 274 16.80 17.12 -4.86
C ASP A 274 17.16 18.51 -4.33
N ALA A 275 18.11 19.20 -4.99
CA ALA A 275 18.43 20.60 -4.66
C ALA A 275 17.22 21.52 -4.84
N LYS A 276 16.45 21.35 -5.94
CA LYS A 276 15.22 22.11 -6.16
C LYS A 276 14.14 21.77 -5.12
N VAL A 277 14.04 20.51 -4.74
CA VAL A 277 13.12 20.10 -3.66
C VAL A 277 13.45 20.81 -2.37
N CYS A 278 14.73 20.94 -2.01
CA CYS A 278 15.16 21.71 -0.84
C CYS A 278 14.77 23.20 -0.95
N GLU A 279 14.91 23.81 -2.13
CA GLU A 279 14.48 25.19 -2.36
C GLU A 279 12.96 25.34 -2.14
N TRP A 280 12.14 24.46 -2.71
CA TRP A 280 10.68 24.49 -2.51
C TRP A 280 10.26 24.25 -1.06
N LEU A 281 10.98 23.40 -0.32
CA LEU A 281 10.75 23.23 1.11
C LEU A 281 11.05 24.49 1.90
N MET A 282 12.15 25.19 1.58
CA MET A 282 12.49 26.47 2.20
C MET A 282 11.46 27.55 1.88
N GLU A 283 10.95 27.61 0.65
CA GLU A 283 9.88 28.51 0.27
C GLU A 283 8.59 28.20 1.03
N SER A 284 8.19 26.92 1.08
CA SER A 284 7.01 26.47 1.80
C SER A 284 7.10 26.80 3.30
N LYS A 285 8.27 26.59 3.91
CA LYS A 285 8.52 26.95 5.31
C LYS A 285 8.40 28.46 5.58
N LYS A 286 8.87 29.31 4.67
CA LYS A 286 8.72 30.77 4.81
C LYS A 286 7.26 31.22 4.76
N ILE A 287 6.41 30.50 4.02
CA ILE A 287 4.99 30.85 3.83
C ILE A 287 4.12 30.30 4.96
N HIS A 288 4.40 29.09 5.42
CA HIS A 288 3.49 28.34 6.28
C HIS A 288 4.02 28.11 7.72
N GLY A 289 5.28 28.37 7.99
CA GLY A 289 5.91 28.22 9.32
C GLY A 289 6.76 26.96 9.43
#